data_b9d6d972b137b8e0080d861c58fcdd9b
#
_entry.id   b9d6d972b137b8e0080d861c58fcdd9b
#
_cell.length_a   1.000
_cell.length_b   1.000
_cell.length_c   1.000
_cell.angle_alpha   90.00
_cell.angle_beta   90.00
_cell.angle_gamma   90.00
#
_symmetry.space_group_name_H-M   'P 1'
#
loop_
_entity.id
_entity.type
_entity.pdbx_description
1 polymer ?
#
loop_
_entity_poly.entity_id
_entity_poly.type
_entity_poly.pdbx_seq_one_letter_code
_entity_poly.pdbx_strand_id
1 'polypeptide(L)'
;DGWVGINCLTGQHWLDVCAMVGLPEFGEHQIAIMIGGPEREEFFEKANPWLESMTVADLVELSQALRIPAAPVTDSESILSCPQYAERGFFIDTRTDAAAQGFVRPGPPFRLSKTPAESPRPAPALGAPVTGWDGVAAADSHRGDGAFSALPPADVTQPFAGLKVFALSTFGAGAYLTCYLGAFGADVVKVESIQRPDGHR
;
A
#
# COMPACT_ATOMS: atom_id res chain seq x y z
N ASP A 1 -12.33 -9.03 -22.23
CA ASP A 1 -11.78 -7.71 -22.55
C ASP A 1 -10.58 -7.34 -21.66
N GLY A 2 -10.10 -8.23 -20.79
CA GLY A 2 -8.93 -8.01 -19.96
C GLY A 2 -8.78 -9.02 -18.82
N TRP A 3 -8.03 -8.65 -17.80
CA TRP A 3 -7.76 -9.47 -16.63
C TRP A 3 -8.19 -8.75 -15.35
N VAL A 4 -8.74 -9.47 -14.41
CA VAL A 4 -9.08 -8.98 -13.07
C VAL A 4 -8.27 -9.72 -12.03
N GLY A 5 -7.62 -8.97 -11.15
CA GLY A 5 -7.03 -9.50 -9.94
C GLY A 5 -8.06 -9.54 -8.82
N ILE A 6 -8.37 -10.72 -8.29
CA ILE A 6 -9.23 -10.90 -7.13
C ILE A 6 -8.38 -11.41 -5.97
N ASN A 7 -8.49 -10.76 -4.81
CA ASN A 7 -7.66 -11.09 -3.65
C ASN A 7 -8.52 -11.57 -2.48
N CYS A 8 -8.32 -12.83 -2.08
CA CYS A 8 -9.03 -13.47 -0.97
C CYS A 8 -8.15 -13.49 0.29
N LEU A 9 -7.95 -12.32 0.92
CA LEU A 9 -7.14 -12.19 2.14
C LEU A 9 -7.74 -12.85 3.39
N THR A 10 -9.05 -13.07 3.39
CA THR A 10 -9.77 -13.66 4.53
C THR A 10 -10.63 -14.82 4.06
N GLY A 11 -10.96 -15.74 4.99
CA GLY A 11 -11.91 -16.80 4.69
C GLY A 11 -13.28 -16.25 4.24
N GLN A 12 -13.71 -15.09 4.75
CA GLN A 12 -14.95 -14.47 4.30
C GLN A 12 -14.88 -14.03 2.84
N HIS A 13 -13.77 -13.40 2.42
CA HIS A 13 -13.59 -13.04 0.99
C HIS A 13 -13.68 -14.28 0.09
N TRP A 14 -13.13 -15.38 0.53
CA TRP A 14 -13.21 -16.63 -0.22
C TRP A 14 -14.64 -17.15 -0.33
N LEU A 15 -15.39 -17.19 0.79
CA LEU A 15 -16.80 -17.58 0.80
C LEU A 15 -17.63 -16.68 -0.13
N ASP A 16 -17.37 -15.37 -0.09
CA ASP A 16 -18.07 -14.40 -0.94
C ASP A 16 -17.73 -14.60 -2.42
N VAL A 17 -16.47 -14.93 -2.76
CA VAL A 17 -16.08 -15.31 -4.13
C VAL A 17 -16.80 -16.59 -4.56
N CYS A 18 -16.80 -17.63 -3.74
CA CYS A 18 -17.48 -18.87 -4.07
C CYS A 18 -18.99 -18.65 -4.30
N ALA A 19 -19.63 -17.82 -3.47
CA ALA A 19 -21.02 -17.44 -3.63
C ALA A 19 -21.26 -16.63 -4.92
N MET A 20 -20.36 -15.68 -5.20
CA MET A 20 -20.42 -14.82 -6.39
C MET A 20 -20.34 -15.63 -7.70
N VAL A 21 -19.47 -16.63 -7.76
CA VAL A 21 -19.34 -17.50 -8.94
C VAL A 21 -20.30 -18.68 -8.95
N GLY A 22 -21.15 -18.81 -7.93
CA GLY A 22 -22.15 -19.89 -7.83
C GLY A 22 -21.59 -21.26 -7.43
N LEU A 23 -20.46 -21.30 -6.74
CA LEU A 23 -19.74 -22.51 -6.32
C LEU A 23 -19.55 -22.56 -4.79
N PRO A 24 -20.61 -22.45 -3.98
CA PRO A 24 -20.50 -22.39 -2.52
C PRO A 24 -19.88 -23.65 -1.90
N GLU A 25 -19.92 -24.78 -2.59
CA GLU A 25 -19.32 -26.04 -2.15
C GLU A 25 -17.80 -25.99 -1.99
N PHE A 26 -17.15 -25.02 -2.66
CA PHE A 26 -15.69 -24.82 -2.50
C PHE A 26 -15.31 -23.91 -1.32
N GLY A 27 -16.29 -23.46 -0.53
CA GLY A 27 -16.04 -22.52 0.57
C GLY A 27 -15.02 -22.99 1.60
N GLU A 28 -14.94 -24.27 1.89
CA GLU A 28 -13.99 -24.86 2.85
C GLU A 28 -12.63 -25.19 2.21
N HIS A 29 -12.48 -25.08 0.89
CA HIS A 29 -11.29 -25.48 0.13
C HIS A 29 -10.29 -24.36 -0.13
N GLN A 30 -10.41 -23.19 0.52
CA GLN A 30 -9.57 -22.02 0.27
C GLN A 30 -8.09 -22.35 0.25
N ILE A 31 -7.58 -23.01 1.28
CA ILE A 31 -6.14 -23.30 1.41
C ILE A 31 -5.70 -24.28 0.31
N ALA A 32 -6.45 -25.35 0.08
CA ALA A 32 -6.14 -26.33 -0.96
C ALA A 32 -6.04 -25.68 -2.35
N ILE A 33 -6.97 -24.80 -2.68
CA ILE A 33 -7.00 -24.06 -3.93
C ILE A 33 -5.83 -23.06 -4.02
N MET A 34 -5.53 -22.33 -2.94
CA MET A 34 -4.43 -21.37 -2.91
C MET A 34 -3.04 -22.02 -3.11
N ILE A 35 -2.80 -23.18 -2.51
CA ILE A 35 -1.51 -23.87 -2.60
C ILE A 35 -1.39 -24.77 -3.83
N GLY A 36 -2.39 -24.82 -4.70
CA GLY A 36 -2.35 -25.63 -5.93
C GLY A 36 -2.78 -27.07 -5.76
N GLY A 37 -3.63 -27.37 -4.78
CA GLY A 37 -4.25 -28.68 -4.61
C GLY A 37 -5.13 -29.10 -5.80
N PRO A 38 -5.56 -30.37 -5.86
CA PRO A 38 -6.34 -30.92 -6.98
C PRO A 38 -7.67 -30.18 -7.20
N GLU A 39 -8.27 -29.66 -6.14
CA GLU A 39 -9.51 -28.90 -6.18
C GLU A 39 -9.37 -27.57 -6.93
N ARG A 40 -8.15 -27.09 -7.12
CA ARG A 40 -7.87 -25.84 -7.83
C ARG A 40 -8.30 -25.92 -9.29
N GLU A 41 -7.93 -26.99 -9.99
CA GLU A 41 -8.28 -27.17 -11.41
C GLU A 41 -9.79 -27.28 -11.56
N GLU A 42 -10.45 -28.08 -10.72
CA GLU A 42 -11.89 -28.24 -10.73
C GLU A 42 -12.62 -26.92 -10.47
N PHE A 43 -12.14 -26.12 -9.49
CA PHE A 43 -12.72 -24.81 -9.21
C PHE A 43 -12.64 -23.89 -10.42
N PHE A 44 -11.47 -23.75 -11.03
CA PHE A 44 -11.30 -22.86 -12.17
C PHE A 44 -12.02 -23.37 -13.44
N GLU A 45 -12.09 -24.66 -13.65
CA GLU A 45 -12.88 -25.23 -14.75
C GLU A 45 -14.36 -24.83 -14.66
N LYS A 46 -14.91 -24.82 -13.44
CA LYS A 46 -16.30 -24.41 -13.18
C LYS A 46 -16.50 -22.91 -13.14
N ALA A 47 -15.55 -22.15 -12.58
CA ALA A 47 -15.67 -20.70 -12.39
C ALA A 47 -15.40 -19.90 -13.67
N ASN A 48 -14.44 -20.32 -14.50
CA ASN A 48 -13.99 -19.56 -15.65
C ASN A 48 -15.11 -19.23 -16.65
N PRO A 49 -16.03 -20.14 -17.02
CA PRO A 49 -17.08 -19.79 -17.96
C PRO A 49 -17.96 -18.62 -17.49
N TRP A 50 -18.22 -18.53 -16.17
CA TRP A 50 -18.97 -17.43 -15.60
C TRP A 50 -18.11 -16.15 -15.57
N LEU A 51 -16.86 -16.23 -15.14
CA LEU A 51 -15.92 -15.09 -15.12
C LEU A 51 -15.71 -14.51 -16.51
N GLU A 52 -15.55 -15.34 -17.53
CA GLU A 52 -15.35 -14.93 -18.91
C GLU A 52 -16.62 -14.34 -19.57
N SER A 53 -17.78 -14.58 -19.00
CA SER A 53 -19.04 -13.99 -19.47
C SER A 53 -19.23 -12.52 -19.07
N MET A 54 -18.40 -12.00 -18.15
CA MET A 54 -18.48 -10.64 -17.64
C MET A 54 -17.39 -9.74 -18.25
N THR A 55 -17.67 -8.44 -18.30
CA THR A 55 -16.61 -7.46 -18.57
C THR A 55 -15.74 -7.25 -17.33
N VAL A 56 -14.51 -6.78 -17.53
CA VAL A 56 -13.60 -6.41 -16.42
C VAL A 56 -14.27 -5.38 -15.49
N ALA A 57 -14.94 -4.39 -16.07
CA ALA A 57 -15.60 -3.33 -15.31
C ALA A 57 -16.74 -3.89 -14.44
N ASP A 58 -17.62 -4.69 -15.01
CA ASP A 58 -18.75 -5.28 -14.29
C ASP A 58 -18.29 -6.23 -13.18
N LEU A 59 -17.26 -7.04 -13.46
CA LEU A 59 -16.71 -7.97 -12.47
C LEU A 59 -16.07 -7.23 -11.29
N VAL A 60 -15.33 -6.15 -11.58
CA VAL A 60 -14.74 -5.32 -10.53
C VAL A 60 -15.81 -4.63 -9.70
N GLU A 61 -16.83 -4.04 -10.33
CA GLU A 61 -17.93 -3.38 -9.64
C GLU A 61 -18.70 -4.35 -8.74
N LEU A 62 -19.06 -5.52 -9.27
CA LEU A 62 -19.73 -6.57 -8.49
C LEU A 62 -18.88 -7.05 -7.32
N SER A 63 -17.60 -7.31 -7.54
CA SER A 63 -16.67 -7.73 -6.48
C SER A 63 -16.59 -6.71 -5.37
N GLN A 64 -16.43 -5.42 -5.71
CA GLN A 64 -16.36 -4.33 -4.75
C GLN A 64 -17.68 -4.15 -3.98
N ALA A 65 -18.83 -4.29 -4.64
CA ALA A 65 -20.14 -4.28 -3.98
C ALA A 65 -20.28 -5.40 -2.94
N LEU A 66 -19.68 -6.54 -3.19
CA LEU A 66 -19.58 -7.67 -2.26
C LEU A 66 -18.41 -7.54 -1.26
N ARG A 67 -17.69 -6.43 -1.26
CA ARG A 67 -16.49 -6.18 -0.44
C ARG A 67 -15.33 -7.14 -0.70
N ILE A 68 -15.30 -7.74 -1.85
CA ILE A 68 -14.19 -8.56 -2.33
C ILE A 68 -13.15 -7.63 -2.95
N PRO A 69 -11.89 -7.62 -2.46
CA PRO A 69 -10.84 -6.82 -3.06
C PRO A 69 -10.56 -7.28 -4.50
N ALA A 70 -10.93 -6.46 -5.45
CA ALA A 70 -10.72 -6.70 -6.87
C ALA A 70 -10.32 -5.43 -7.60
N ALA A 71 -9.47 -5.59 -8.61
CA ALA A 71 -9.03 -4.49 -9.47
C ALA A 71 -8.69 -5.01 -10.87
N PRO A 72 -8.79 -4.16 -11.91
CA PRO A 72 -8.27 -4.50 -13.23
C PRO A 72 -6.75 -4.74 -13.15
N VAL A 73 -6.26 -5.71 -13.91
CA VAL A 73 -4.82 -5.83 -14.14
C VAL A 73 -4.45 -4.84 -15.25
N THR A 74 -3.75 -3.79 -14.87
CA THR A 74 -3.35 -2.71 -15.78
C THR A 74 -1.97 -2.97 -16.37
N ASP A 75 -1.75 -2.50 -17.58
CA ASP A 75 -0.44 -2.39 -18.23
C ASP A 75 0.12 -0.96 -18.12
N SER A 76 1.25 -0.70 -18.76
CA SER A 76 1.93 0.60 -18.72
C SER A 76 1.14 1.73 -19.39
N GLU A 77 0.18 1.42 -20.25
CA GLU A 77 -0.65 2.39 -20.95
C GLU A 77 -1.96 2.64 -20.19
N SER A 78 -2.67 1.58 -19.86
CA SER A 78 -3.97 1.65 -19.18
C SER A 78 -3.87 2.17 -17.75
N ILE A 79 -2.73 1.98 -17.06
CA ILE A 79 -2.53 2.52 -15.71
C ILE A 79 -2.58 4.04 -15.67
N LEU A 80 -2.15 4.74 -16.73
CA LEU A 80 -2.15 6.20 -16.79
C LEU A 80 -3.56 6.78 -16.89
N SER A 81 -4.50 6.02 -17.44
CA SER A 81 -5.91 6.40 -17.57
C SER A 81 -6.80 5.86 -16.45
N CYS A 82 -6.23 5.14 -15.48
CA CYS A 82 -6.99 4.61 -14.35
C CYS A 82 -7.64 5.75 -13.53
N PRO A 83 -8.98 5.75 -13.39
CA PRO A 83 -9.72 6.82 -12.71
C PRO A 83 -9.22 7.10 -11.29
N GLN A 84 -8.84 6.08 -10.54
CA GLN A 84 -8.32 6.20 -9.18
C GLN A 84 -7.01 7.01 -9.13
N TYR A 85 -6.10 6.79 -10.07
CA TYR A 85 -4.85 7.55 -10.14
C TYR A 85 -5.04 8.94 -10.71
N ALA A 86 -5.96 9.09 -11.67
CA ALA A 86 -6.31 10.40 -12.25
C ALA A 86 -6.93 11.33 -11.20
N GLU A 87 -7.92 10.86 -10.43
CA GLU A 87 -8.57 11.61 -9.35
C GLU A 87 -7.57 12.02 -8.26
N ARG A 88 -6.65 11.15 -7.92
CA ARG A 88 -5.58 11.44 -6.97
C ARG A 88 -4.49 12.34 -7.56
N GLY A 89 -4.46 12.60 -8.87
CA GLY A 89 -3.36 13.28 -9.55
C GLY A 89 -2.03 12.60 -9.23
N PHE A 90 -2.01 11.27 -9.28
CA PHE A 90 -0.85 10.49 -8.87
C PHE A 90 0.30 10.58 -9.88
N PHE A 91 -0.01 10.63 -11.16
CA PHE A 91 1.00 10.76 -12.20
C PHE A 91 1.31 12.22 -12.49
N ILE A 92 2.59 12.52 -12.61
CA ILE A 92 3.12 13.83 -12.97
C ILE A 92 3.63 13.77 -14.40
N ASP A 93 3.06 14.61 -15.26
CA ASP A 93 3.49 14.77 -16.64
C ASP A 93 4.61 15.78 -16.72
N THR A 94 5.82 15.34 -17.01
CA THR A 94 7.00 16.19 -17.15
C THR A 94 7.27 16.58 -18.61
N ARG A 95 6.40 16.21 -19.57
CA ARG A 95 6.59 16.51 -21.00
C ARG A 95 6.52 18.01 -21.29
N THR A 96 5.88 18.77 -20.42
CA THR A 96 5.78 20.24 -20.52
C THR A 96 6.93 20.96 -19.82
N ASP A 97 7.78 20.25 -19.08
CA ASP A 97 8.93 20.83 -18.39
C ASP A 97 10.16 20.77 -19.32
N ALA A 98 10.63 21.91 -19.77
CA ALA A 98 11.80 22.03 -20.65
C ALA A 98 13.09 21.46 -20.05
N ALA A 99 13.16 21.30 -18.72
CA ALA A 99 14.29 20.72 -18.01
C ALA A 99 14.17 19.20 -17.81
N ALA A 100 13.00 18.61 -18.12
CA ALA A 100 12.73 17.20 -17.96
C ALA A 100 12.73 16.46 -19.30
N GLN A 101 13.06 15.18 -19.27
CA GLN A 101 13.16 14.34 -20.49
C GLN A 101 11.82 13.94 -21.11
N GLY A 102 10.73 14.63 -20.76
CA GLY A 102 9.44 14.45 -21.43
C GLY A 102 8.73 13.13 -21.19
N PHE A 103 8.65 12.65 -19.95
CA PHE A 103 7.96 11.41 -19.59
C PHE A 103 6.92 11.65 -18.47
N VAL A 104 6.01 10.69 -18.34
CA VAL A 104 5.09 10.62 -17.20
C VAL A 104 5.71 9.77 -16.10
N ARG A 105 5.73 10.27 -14.88
CA ARG A 105 6.29 9.58 -13.72
C ARG A 105 5.31 9.50 -12.55
N PRO A 106 5.46 8.52 -11.65
CA PRO A 106 4.74 8.53 -10.39
C PRO A 106 5.05 9.78 -9.57
N GLY A 107 4.05 10.33 -8.94
CA GLY A 107 4.17 11.37 -7.92
C GLY A 107 4.54 10.80 -6.55
N PRO A 108 4.57 11.64 -5.51
CA PRO A 108 4.85 11.19 -4.16
C PRO A 108 3.74 10.24 -3.66
N PRO A 109 4.10 9.21 -2.87
CA PRO A 109 3.14 8.22 -2.39
C PRO A 109 2.12 8.78 -1.38
N PHE A 110 2.43 9.93 -0.78
CA PHE A 110 1.57 10.63 0.18
C PHE A 110 1.61 12.12 -0.08
N ARG A 111 0.58 12.82 0.38
CA ARG A 111 0.45 14.27 0.27
C ARG A 111 0.39 14.88 1.67
N LEU A 112 1.28 15.82 1.92
CA LEU A 112 1.30 16.61 3.14
C LEU A 112 0.70 17.99 2.83
N SER A 113 -0.29 18.40 3.62
CA SER A 113 -0.99 19.66 3.38
C SER A 113 -0.15 20.91 3.65
N LYS A 114 0.76 20.83 4.63
CA LYS A 114 1.62 21.96 5.03
C LYS A 114 3.01 21.92 4.39
N THR A 115 3.48 20.75 4.03
CA THR A 115 4.80 20.52 3.42
C THR A 115 4.64 19.61 2.19
N PRO A 116 3.99 20.10 1.12
CA PRO A 116 3.84 19.30 -0.08
C PRO A 116 5.21 18.90 -0.64
N ALA A 117 5.28 17.71 -1.22
CA ALA A 117 6.50 17.27 -1.89
C ALA A 117 6.76 18.19 -3.09
N GLU A 118 7.95 18.74 -3.14
CA GLU A 118 8.41 19.55 -4.27
C GLU A 118 8.74 18.66 -5.47
N SER A 119 8.68 19.23 -6.66
CA SER A 119 9.19 18.57 -7.86
C SER A 119 10.67 18.29 -7.70
N PRO A 120 11.15 17.07 -7.99
CA PRO A 120 12.56 16.78 -7.91
C PRO A 120 13.35 17.71 -8.81
N ARG A 121 14.48 18.19 -8.31
CA ARG A 121 15.44 18.94 -9.11
C ARG A 121 16.00 18.04 -10.21
N PRO A 122 16.34 18.57 -11.38
CA PRO A 122 17.03 17.79 -12.39
C PRO A 122 18.33 17.22 -11.83
N ALA A 123 18.68 16.04 -12.31
CA ALA A 123 19.96 15.45 -11.94
C ALA A 123 21.10 16.37 -12.33
N PRO A 124 22.16 16.51 -11.51
CA PRO A 124 23.33 17.27 -11.89
C PRO A 124 23.99 16.64 -13.12
N ALA A 125 24.67 17.46 -13.91
CA ALA A 125 25.45 16.98 -15.06
C ALA A 125 26.52 15.99 -14.60
N LEU A 126 26.85 15.03 -15.45
CA LEU A 126 27.94 14.09 -15.17
C LEU A 126 29.27 14.87 -14.95
N GLY A 127 29.90 14.60 -13.82
CA GLY A 127 31.16 15.32 -13.43
C GLY A 127 30.92 16.70 -12.82
N ALA A 128 29.69 17.12 -12.58
CA ALA A 128 29.43 18.35 -11.84
C ALA A 128 30.03 18.28 -10.43
N PRO A 129 30.67 19.35 -9.94
CA PRO A 129 31.27 19.36 -8.62
C PRO A 129 30.17 19.21 -7.56
N VAL A 130 30.45 18.37 -6.57
CA VAL A 130 29.54 18.25 -5.38
C VAL A 130 29.80 19.50 -4.54
N THR A 131 28.88 20.44 -4.58
CA THR A 131 28.93 21.67 -3.79
C THR A 131 27.94 21.61 -2.62
N GLY A 132 28.27 22.28 -1.52
CA GLY A 132 27.35 22.40 -0.37
C GLY A 132 27.47 21.31 0.69
N TRP A 133 28.45 20.42 0.57
CA TRP A 133 28.75 19.42 1.61
C TRP A 133 29.91 19.84 2.50
N ASP A 134 30.71 20.84 2.06
CA ASP A 134 31.82 21.38 2.83
C ASP A 134 31.26 22.22 3.98
N GLY A 135 31.29 21.69 5.18
CA GLY A 135 30.90 22.40 6.39
C GLY A 135 29.40 22.50 6.63
N VAL A 136 28.62 21.51 6.22
CA VAL A 136 27.34 21.24 6.90
C VAL A 136 27.71 20.78 8.33
N ALA A 137 28.17 21.74 9.16
CA ALA A 137 27.92 21.66 10.58
C ALA A 137 26.45 21.30 10.68
N ALA A 138 26.11 20.25 11.44
CA ALA A 138 24.75 19.85 11.67
C ALA A 138 23.91 21.12 11.81
N ALA A 139 23.28 21.54 10.71
CA ALA A 139 22.47 22.73 10.70
C ALA A 139 21.52 22.47 11.84
N ASP A 140 21.41 23.42 12.75
CA ASP A 140 20.32 23.43 13.71
C ASP A 140 19.09 23.04 12.91
N SER A 141 18.81 21.74 12.96
CA SER A 141 17.64 21.18 12.30
C SER A 141 16.53 22.08 12.75
N HIS A 142 15.79 22.67 11.86
CA HIS A 142 14.63 23.46 12.15
C HIS A 142 13.75 22.68 13.13
N ARG A 143 14.10 22.79 14.41
CA ARG A 143 13.17 22.56 15.50
C ARG A 143 12.20 23.70 15.36
N GLY A 144 11.19 23.46 14.53
CA GLY A 144 10.03 24.32 14.54
C GLY A 144 9.59 24.46 15.99
N ASP A 145 9.30 25.66 16.40
CA ASP A 145 8.82 26.02 17.75
C ASP A 145 7.50 25.34 18.16
N GLY A 146 7.23 24.17 17.63
CA GLY A 146 6.06 23.34 17.95
C GLY A 146 6.40 22.30 19.01
N ALA A 147 5.52 22.09 19.92
CA ALA A 147 5.32 21.17 21.03
C ALA A 147 6.24 19.92 21.23
N PHE A 148 7.23 19.68 20.37
CA PHE A 148 8.27 18.66 20.52
C PHE A 148 9.45 19.12 21.39
N SER A 149 9.46 20.37 21.82
CA SER A 149 10.54 20.96 22.65
C SER A 149 10.63 20.38 24.06
N ALA A 150 9.69 19.55 24.48
CA ALA A 150 9.64 19.00 25.84
C ALA A 150 10.09 17.52 25.94
N LEU A 151 10.50 16.90 24.86
CA LEU A 151 11.10 15.57 24.97
C LEU A 151 12.56 15.72 25.42
N PRO A 152 13.01 14.92 26.38
CA PRO A 152 14.44 14.91 26.78
C PRO A 152 15.28 14.61 25.53
N PRO A 153 16.56 15.04 25.52
CA PRO A 153 17.44 14.73 24.40
C PRO A 153 17.38 13.23 24.15
N ALA A 154 16.79 12.85 23.01
CA ALA A 154 16.58 11.47 22.70
C ALA A 154 17.95 10.79 22.65
N ASP A 155 18.12 9.73 23.43
CA ASP A 155 19.19 8.79 23.20
C ASP A 155 19.14 8.41 21.72
N VAL A 156 20.22 8.59 20.99
CA VAL A 156 20.30 8.31 19.55
C VAL A 156 19.89 6.86 19.25
N THR A 157 20.00 5.98 20.23
CA THR A 157 19.61 4.57 20.15
C THR A 157 18.12 4.33 20.41
N GLN A 158 17.42 5.27 21.08
CA GLN A 158 16.01 5.17 21.41
C GLN A 158 15.26 6.49 21.15
N PRO A 159 15.13 6.90 19.89
CA PRO A 159 14.55 8.19 19.52
C PRO A 159 13.07 8.34 19.93
N PHE A 160 12.37 7.23 20.22
CA PHE A 160 10.98 7.21 20.65
C PHE A 160 10.79 6.92 22.13
N ALA A 161 11.87 6.99 22.95
CA ALA A 161 11.78 6.81 24.39
C ALA A 161 10.76 7.78 25.01
N GLY A 162 9.84 7.26 25.82
CA GLY A 162 8.76 8.03 26.44
C GLY A 162 7.51 8.20 25.57
N LEU A 163 7.54 7.81 24.30
CA LEU A 163 6.34 7.75 23.47
C LEU A 163 5.47 6.55 23.88
N LYS A 164 4.20 6.80 24.18
CA LYS A 164 3.21 5.75 24.43
C LYS A 164 2.32 5.57 23.23
N VAL A 165 2.23 4.33 22.75
CA VAL A 165 1.48 3.95 21.54
C VAL A 165 0.41 2.93 21.90
N PHE A 166 -0.83 3.23 21.57
CA PHE A 166 -1.94 2.29 21.68
C PHE A 166 -2.33 1.81 20.29
N ALA A 167 -2.14 0.52 20.02
CA ALA A 167 -2.31 -0.08 18.68
C ALA A 167 -3.57 -0.95 18.62
N LEU A 168 -4.50 -0.57 17.78
CA LEU A 168 -5.68 -1.38 17.38
C LEU A 168 -5.52 -1.95 15.97
N SER A 169 -4.30 -2.03 15.49
CA SER A 169 -3.99 -2.47 14.14
C SER A 169 -3.78 -3.97 14.07
N THR A 170 -4.08 -4.53 12.91
CA THR A 170 -3.85 -5.94 12.60
C THR A 170 -3.08 -6.07 11.29
N PHE A 171 -2.48 -7.25 11.07
CA PHE A 171 -1.80 -7.61 9.86
C PHE A 171 -0.54 -6.78 9.54
N GLY A 172 -0.03 -6.85 8.31
CA GLY A 172 1.29 -6.33 7.93
C GLY A 172 1.57 -4.88 8.33
N ALA A 173 0.84 -3.92 7.79
CA ALA A 173 1.17 -2.49 7.93
C ALA A 173 1.17 -2.01 9.38
N GLY A 174 0.14 -2.37 10.15
CA GLY A 174 0.04 -1.93 11.54
C GLY A 174 1.03 -2.63 12.46
N ALA A 175 1.26 -3.93 12.25
CA ALA A 175 2.24 -4.69 13.03
C ALA A 175 3.66 -4.16 12.77
N TYR A 176 4.04 -3.92 11.52
CA TYR A 176 5.34 -3.35 11.18
C TYR A 176 5.56 -1.97 11.81
N LEU A 177 4.58 -1.07 11.67
CA LEU A 177 4.71 0.27 12.26
C LEU A 177 4.96 0.21 13.76
N THR A 178 4.16 -0.56 14.48
CA THR A 178 4.27 -0.64 15.94
C THR A 178 5.51 -1.41 16.38
N CYS A 179 5.96 -2.38 15.62
CA CYS A 179 7.23 -3.08 15.85
C CYS A 179 8.42 -2.11 15.77
N TYR A 180 8.47 -1.27 14.73
CA TYR A 180 9.53 -0.27 14.60
C TYR A 180 9.48 0.78 15.72
N LEU A 181 8.29 1.28 16.05
CA LEU A 181 8.17 2.23 17.15
C LEU A 181 8.69 1.62 18.47
N GLY A 182 8.33 0.38 18.77
CA GLY A 182 8.82 -0.34 19.93
C GLY A 182 10.33 -0.61 19.90
N ALA A 183 10.86 -1.03 18.75
CA ALA A 183 12.28 -1.28 18.56
C ALA A 183 13.13 -0.02 18.79
N PHE A 184 12.58 1.16 18.54
CA PHE A 184 13.24 2.44 18.78
C PHE A 184 12.81 3.13 20.07
N GLY A 185 12.29 2.39 21.04
CA GLY A 185 12.10 2.82 22.44
C GLY A 185 10.70 3.29 22.82
N ALA A 186 9.70 3.19 21.94
CA ALA A 186 8.32 3.47 22.32
C ALA A 186 7.74 2.36 23.23
N ASP A 187 6.88 2.75 24.16
CA ASP A 187 6.05 1.84 24.96
C ASP A 187 4.78 1.52 24.18
N VAL A 188 4.70 0.32 23.60
CA VAL A 188 3.63 -0.08 22.69
C VAL A 188 2.70 -1.08 23.36
N VAL A 189 1.42 -0.71 23.50
CA VAL A 189 0.35 -1.60 23.93
C VAL A 189 -0.48 -2.00 22.72
N LYS A 190 -0.42 -3.27 22.32
CA LYS A 190 -1.23 -3.83 21.24
C LYS A 190 -2.46 -4.54 21.80
N VAL A 191 -3.63 -4.21 21.25
CA VAL A 191 -4.90 -4.85 21.59
C VAL A 191 -5.33 -5.74 20.46
N GLU A 192 -5.60 -6.99 20.78
CA GLU A 192 -6.02 -8.02 19.82
C GLU A 192 -7.35 -8.65 20.25
N SER A 193 -8.07 -9.18 19.26
CA SER A 193 -9.24 -10.02 19.50
C SER A 193 -8.78 -11.45 19.82
N ILE A 194 -9.35 -12.04 20.88
CA ILE A 194 -9.09 -13.45 21.21
C ILE A 194 -9.57 -14.37 20.09
N GLN A 195 -10.65 -14.00 19.42
CA GLN A 195 -11.23 -14.81 18.33
C GLN A 195 -10.49 -14.65 17.00
N ARG A 196 -9.76 -13.55 16.84
CA ARG A 196 -8.99 -13.24 15.62
C ARG A 196 -7.63 -12.66 16.02
N PRO A 197 -6.73 -13.51 16.52
CA PRO A 197 -5.38 -13.06 16.86
C PRO A 197 -4.65 -12.61 15.61
N ASP A 198 -3.75 -11.64 15.75
CA ASP A 198 -2.91 -11.20 14.66
C ASP A 198 -1.84 -12.25 14.34
N GLY A 199 -1.70 -12.60 13.07
CA GLY A 199 -0.64 -13.50 12.60
C GLY A 199 0.76 -12.89 12.62
N HIS A 200 0.86 -11.57 12.79
CA HIS A 200 2.11 -10.81 12.84
C HIS A 200 2.38 -10.29 14.26
N ARG A 201 2.61 -11.19 15.19
CA ARG A 201 2.94 -10.88 16.58
C ARG A 201 4.42 -10.62 16.77
#